data_eddf482738e5a75305d7bc2eeaf5bfa5
#
_entry.id   eddf482738e5a75305d7bc2eeaf5bfa5
#
_cell.length_a   1.000
_cell.length_b   1.000
_cell.length_c   1.000
_cell.angle_alpha   90.00
_cell.angle_beta   90.00
_cell.angle_gamma   90.00
#
_symmetry.space_group_name_H-M   'P 1'
#
loop_
_entity.id
_entity.type
_entity.pdbx_description
1 polymer ?
#
loop_
_entity_poly.entity_id
_entity_poly.type
_entity_poly.pdbx_seq_one_letter_code
_entity_poly.pdbx_strand_id
1 'polypeptide(L)' 'FFPIEVKASSTVGPMDARSMRVFGEKLGDAAMPGLVIYGGRKVLKLTDHCAAVPFDLI' A
#
# COMPACT_ATOMS: atom_id res chain seq x y z
N PHE A 1 10.45 4.02 9.86
CA PHE A 1 10.33 3.99 8.39
C PHE A 1 8.94 3.53 7.98
N PHE A 2 8.28 4.28 7.12
CA PHE A 2 6.92 3.98 6.71
C PHE A 2 6.81 4.14 5.19
N PRO A 3 6.84 3.04 4.42
CA PRO A 3 6.80 3.13 2.97
C PRO A 3 5.43 3.60 2.47
N ILE A 4 5.48 4.52 1.52
CA ILE A 4 4.29 5.04 0.85
C ILE A 4 4.51 4.92 -0.64
N GLU A 5 3.57 4.28 -1.34
CA GLU A 5 3.59 4.17 -2.79
C GLU A 5 2.43 4.94 -3.38
N VAL A 6 2.69 5.71 -4.43
CA VAL A 6 1.65 6.44 -5.16
C VAL A 6 1.38 5.72 -6.46
N LYS A 7 0.11 5.40 -6.71
CA LYS A 7 -0.32 4.69 -7.92
C LYS A 7 -1.38 5.51 -8.65
N ALA A 8 -1.14 5.81 -9.91
CA ALA A 8 -2.05 6.64 -10.71
C ALA A 8 -3.33 5.93 -11.12
N SER A 9 -3.43 4.62 -10.94
CA SER A 9 -4.60 3.83 -11.32
C SER A 9 -5.75 4.01 -10.33
N SER A 10 -6.98 3.86 -10.82
CA SER A 10 -8.18 3.83 -9.98
C SER A 10 -8.41 2.45 -9.33
N THR A 11 -7.58 1.47 -9.67
CA THR A 11 -7.71 0.12 -9.14
C THR A 11 -6.41 -0.31 -8.44
N VAL A 12 -6.56 -1.06 -7.38
CA VAL A 12 -5.44 -1.69 -6.66
C VAL A 12 -5.78 -3.15 -6.42
N GLY A 13 -4.76 -3.96 -6.25
CA GLY A 13 -4.95 -5.38 -6.00
C GLY A 13 -3.82 -5.95 -5.16
N PRO A 14 -3.81 -7.30 -4.96
CA PRO A 14 -2.81 -7.98 -4.14
C PRO A 14 -1.37 -7.70 -4.58
N MET A 15 -1.15 -7.45 -5.86
CA MET A 15 0.20 -7.18 -6.37
C MET A 15 0.77 -5.87 -5.82
N ASP A 16 -0.09 -4.92 -5.53
CA ASP A 16 0.35 -3.63 -4.98
C ASP A 16 0.87 -3.80 -3.55
N ALA A 17 0.20 -4.64 -2.78
CA ALA A 17 0.64 -4.95 -1.42
C ALA A 17 1.92 -5.79 -1.41
N ARG A 18 2.11 -6.61 -2.43
CA ARG A 18 3.28 -7.47 -2.54
C ARG A 18 4.58 -6.67 -2.61
N SER A 19 4.58 -5.58 -3.33
CA SER A 19 5.74 -4.69 -3.43
C SER A 19 6.16 -4.18 -2.05
N MET A 20 5.19 -3.79 -1.24
CA MET A 20 5.44 -3.32 0.12
C MET A 20 6.00 -4.42 1.00
N ARG A 21 5.47 -5.63 0.87
CA ARG A 21 5.93 -6.79 1.63
C ARG A 21 7.38 -7.14 1.29
N VAL A 22 7.73 -7.16 0.01
CA VAL A 22 9.09 -7.45 -0.44
C VAL A 22 10.05 -6.41 0.10
N PHE A 23 9.66 -5.15 0.08
CA PHE A 23 10.46 -4.06 0.61
C PHE A 23 10.70 -4.24 2.13
N GLY A 24 9.64 -4.58 2.87
CA GLY A 24 9.75 -4.84 4.30
C GLY A 24 10.68 -6.00 4.61
N GLU A 25 10.60 -7.07 3.84
CA GLU A 25 11.47 -8.23 4.00
C GLU A 25 12.93 -7.85 3.80
N LYS A 26 13.23 -7.00 2.83
CA LYS A 26 14.60 -6.53 2.58
C LYS A 26 15.15 -5.68 3.74
N LEU A 27 14.27 -5.02 4.46
CA LEU A 27 14.65 -4.22 5.63
C LEU A 27 14.61 -5.02 6.93
N GLY A 28 14.31 -6.31 6.85
CA GLY A 28 14.26 -7.19 8.01
C GLY A 28 12.95 -7.15 8.78
N ASP A 29 11.88 -6.60 8.21
CA ASP A 29 10.56 -6.51 8.84
C ASP A 29 9.46 -6.82 7.83
N ALA A 30 9.10 -8.10 7.72
CA ALA A 30 8.06 -8.54 6.80
C ALA A 30 6.66 -8.05 7.17
N ALA A 31 6.47 -7.60 8.41
CA ALA A 31 5.21 -7.08 8.91
C ALA A 31 5.17 -5.55 8.92
N MET A 32 6.12 -4.89 8.24
CA MET A 32 6.18 -3.43 8.18
C MET A 32 4.88 -2.87 7.58
N PRO A 33 4.24 -1.91 8.26
CA PRO A 33 3.05 -1.28 7.69
C PRO A 33 3.40 -0.45 6.47
N GLY A 34 2.47 -0.35 5.53
CA GLY A 34 2.65 0.42 4.32
C GLY A 34 1.36 1.08 3.87
N LEU A 35 1.49 2.06 3.00
CA LEU A 35 0.36 2.79 2.45
C LEU A 35 0.49 2.92 0.94
N VAL A 36 -0.59 2.63 0.23
CA VAL A 36 -0.70 2.88 -1.20
C VAL A 36 -1.71 4.00 -1.41
N ILE A 37 -1.28 5.08 -2.05
CA ILE A 37 -2.17 6.17 -2.41
C ILE A 37 -2.57 5.97 -3.86
N TYR A 38 -3.86 5.92 -4.15
CA TYR A 38 -4.33 5.58 -5.49
C TYR A 38 -5.51 6.45 -5.91
N GLY A 39 -5.92 6.31 -7.17
CA GLY A 39 -6.98 7.12 -7.77
C GLY A 39 -8.40 6.58 -7.59
N GLY A 40 -8.62 5.71 -6.63
CA GLY A 40 -9.93 5.16 -6.33
C GLY A 40 -10.75 6.03 -5.40
N ARG A 41 -11.86 5.47 -4.88
CA ARG A 41 -12.81 6.20 -4.04
C ARG A 41 -12.96 5.63 -2.64
N LYS A 42 -12.42 4.47 -2.37
CA LYS A 42 -12.59 3.76 -1.11
C LYS A 42 -11.27 3.45 -0.47
N VAL A 43 -11.22 3.49 0.84
CA VAL A 43 -10.11 2.94 1.60
C VAL A 43 -10.22 1.42 1.55
N LEU A 44 -9.15 0.75 1.14
CA LEU A 44 -9.12 -0.69 1.01
C LEU A 44 -8.00 -1.27 1.87
N LYS A 45 -8.31 -2.34 2.57
CA LYS A 45 -7.30 -3.11 3.29
C LYS A 45 -6.73 -4.15 2.33
N LEU A 46 -5.48 -3.99 1.92
CA LEU A 46 -4.83 -4.91 0.98
C LEU A 46 -4.28 -6.13 1.69
N THR A 47 -3.66 -5.90 2.85
CA THR A 47 -3.18 -6.96 3.75
C THR A 47 -3.38 -6.49 5.18
N ASP A 48 -2.97 -7.31 6.16
CA ASP A 48 -3.02 -6.90 7.58
C ASP A 48 -2.13 -5.70 7.87
N HIS A 49 -1.18 -5.41 6.98
CA HIS A 49 -0.16 -4.37 7.21
C HIS A 49 -0.16 -3.27 6.14
N CYS A 50 -1.02 -3.37 5.14
CA CYS A 50 -1.02 -2.43 4.03
C CYS A 50 -2.45 -2.03 3.66
N ALA A 51 -2.67 -0.73 3.52
CA ALA A 51 -3.95 -0.18 3.08
C ALA A 51 -3.77 0.69 1.85
N ALA A 52 -4.82 0.79 1.05
CA ALA A 52 -4.89 1.72 -0.07
C ALA A 52 -5.85 2.85 0.28
N VAL A 53 -5.41 4.08 0.05
CA VAL A 53 -6.17 5.28 0.40
C VAL A 53 -6.29 6.18 -0.83
N PRO A 54 -7.50 6.66 -1.14
CA PRO A 54 -7.69 7.58 -2.28
C PRO A 54 -6.93 8.88 -2.11
N PHE A 55 -6.47 9.45 -3.22
CA PHE A 55 -5.84 10.77 -3.23
C PHE A 55 -6.70 11.83 -2.54
N ASP A 56 -8.01 11.76 -2.74
CA ASP A 56 -8.94 12.78 -2.26
C ASP A 56 -9.07 12.84 -0.76
N LEU A 57 -8.54 11.84 -0.06
CA LEU A 57 -8.62 11.78 1.40
C LEU A 57 -7.34 12.26 2.07
N ILE A 58 -6.40 12.75 1.31
CA ILE A 58 -5.10 13.19 1.84
C ILE A 58 -4.96 14.70 1.84
#